data_a9fe289cf82e0548c76529168dd35065
#
_entry.id   a9fe289cf82e0548c76529168dd35065
#
_cell.length_a   1.000
_cell.length_b   1.000
_cell.length_c   1.000
_cell.angle_alpha   90.00
_cell.angle_beta   90.00
_cell.angle_gamma   90.00
#
_symmetry.space_group_name_H-M   'P 1'
#
loop_
_entity.id
_entity.type
_entity.pdbx_description
1 polymer ?
#
loop_
_entity_poly.entity_id
_entity_poly.type
_entity_poly.pdbx_seq_one_letter_code
_entity_poly.pdbx_strand_id
1 'polypeptide(L)'
;TFTYESDRKVEKDDLYDLASLTKTTATLLAVMKLYDEGKFGLTDRISQYIPALKGTDKERVTIEELLLHQSGIPAFWPFYKETIDKDSYKGSFYRARPDASHHTQIDTRLYVIDKFDYRKELMAKTFSADYPLQVADSMFLHRSFRDSIMVQIGRIPLKDRRYRYSCLNFMLLKEMVENISKMPMNLFLDKEFYKPMEMNCTAYLPLRQFKKEEIVPTVKADYLRKGKVLQGYVHDESAAFMGGVSGNAGLFSTARDVAKVYQLLIDGGVYNGKRYLSRETCDLFLTHTSKISRRGLGFDKPDVNNSVKSPCAEEAPEEVIGHTGFTGTCAWADPKNHLVFVFLSNRIYPRPFDHKQLMRLNIRPRMQQVMYQALMK
;
A
#
# COMPACT_ATOMS: atom_id res chain seq x y z
N THR A 1 -10.09 20.66 -7.57
CA THR A 1 -10.42 20.06 -8.87
C THR A 1 -9.93 18.61 -8.93
N PHE A 2 -10.52 17.84 -9.80
CA PHE A 2 -10.21 16.40 -9.99
C PHE A 2 -8.82 16.19 -10.62
N THR A 3 -8.50 17.04 -11.59
CA THR A 3 -7.17 17.16 -12.23
C THR A 3 -6.88 18.64 -12.51
N TYR A 4 -5.69 18.94 -12.99
CA TYR A 4 -5.33 20.31 -13.41
C TYR A 4 -6.07 20.79 -14.67
N GLU A 5 -6.52 19.83 -15.49
CA GLU A 5 -7.22 20.10 -16.75
C GLU A 5 -8.74 19.99 -16.64
N SER A 6 -9.27 19.65 -15.46
CA SER A 6 -10.69 19.42 -15.21
C SER A 6 -11.28 20.44 -14.25
N ASP A 7 -12.43 20.99 -14.58
CA ASP A 7 -13.23 21.86 -13.70
C ASP A 7 -14.08 21.05 -12.69
N ARG A 8 -14.12 19.72 -12.84
CA ARG A 8 -14.84 18.84 -11.92
C ARG A 8 -14.28 19.00 -10.51
N LYS A 9 -15.14 19.37 -9.57
CA LYS A 9 -14.81 19.40 -8.15
C LYS A 9 -14.71 17.99 -7.60
N VAL A 10 -13.83 17.82 -6.62
CA VAL A 10 -13.76 16.59 -5.85
C VAL A 10 -14.97 16.50 -4.94
N GLU A 11 -15.57 15.32 -4.87
CA GLU A 11 -16.70 15.01 -4.00
C GLU A 11 -16.28 14.09 -2.86
N LYS A 12 -17.11 14.02 -1.81
CA LYS A 12 -16.82 13.24 -0.60
C LYS A 12 -16.73 11.73 -0.83
N ASP A 13 -17.36 11.25 -1.90
CA ASP A 13 -17.45 9.83 -2.25
C ASP A 13 -16.50 9.45 -3.40
N ASP A 14 -15.66 10.37 -3.88
CA ASP A 14 -14.61 10.07 -4.85
C ASP A 14 -13.52 9.18 -4.24
N LEU A 15 -13.18 8.10 -4.94
CA LEU A 15 -12.20 7.11 -4.49
C LEU A 15 -10.77 7.52 -4.87
N TYR A 16 -9.86 7.39 -3.92
CA TYR A 16 -8.43 7.63 -4.11
C TYR A 16 -7.64 6.32 -4.05
N ASP A 17 -6.60 6.19 -4.87
CA ASP A 17 -5.56 5.18 -4.66
C ASP A 17 -4.84 5.49 -3.33
N LEU A 18 -5.06 4.66 -2.35
CA LEU A 18 -4.52 4.83 -1.00
C LEU A 18 -3.02 4.59 -0.91
N ALA A 19 -2.41 3.97 -1.93
CA ALA A 19 -1.02 3.54 -1.90
C ALA A 19 -0.71 2.78 -0.59
N SER A 20 0.33 3.18 0.14
CA SER A 20 0.75 2.48 1.36
C SER A 20 -0.23 2.57 2.55
N LEU A 21 -1.26 3.41 2.51
CA LEU A 21 -2.34 3.30 3.50
C LEU A 21 -3.06 1.95 3.42
N THR A 22 -3.00 1.24 2.29
CA THR A 22 -3.45 -0.15 2.15
C THR A 22 -2.88 -1.05 3.24
N LYS A 23 -1.63 -0.79 3.67
CA LYS A 23 -0.98 -1.60 4.71
C LYS A 23 -1.75 -1.60 6.02
N THR A 24 -2.27 -0.45 6.42
CA THR A 24 -2.98 -0.27 7.70
C THR A 24 -4.48 -0.43 7.58
N THR A 25 -5.06 -0.03 6.44
CA THR A 25 -6.51 -0.10 6.23
C THR A 25 -7.00 -1.44 5.67
N ALA A 26 -6.08 -2.30 5.24
CA ALA A 26 -6.39 -3.63 4.72
C ALA A 26 -5.55 -4.72 5.37
N THR A 27 -4.26 -4.82 5.02
CA THR A 27 -3.43 -5.98 5.39
C THR A 27 -3.29 -6.12 6.90
N LEU A 28 -2.99 -5.04 7.61
CA LEU A 28 -2.86 -5.07 9.06
C LEU A 28 -4.18 -5.43 9.74
N LEU A 29 -5.29 -4.91 9.24
CA LEU A 29 -6.61 -5.23 9.76
C LEU A 29 -6.91 -6.75 9.64
N ALA A 30 -6.58 -7.35 8.49
CA ALA A 30 -6.71 -8.81 8.29
C ALA A 30 -5.75 -9.61 9.20
N VAL A 31 -4.51 -9.11 9.36
CA VAL A 31 -3.51 -9.72 10.27
C VAL A 31 -4.00 -9.65 11.71
N MET A 32 -4.51 -8.50 12.18
CA MET A 32 -5.08 -8.34 13.52
C MET A 32 -6.24 -9.29 13.76
N LYS A 33 -7.13 -9.48 12.77
CA LYS A 33 -8.26 -10.41 12.87
C LYS A 33 -7.80 -11.85 13.07
N LEU A 34 -6.85 -12.31 12.28
CA LEU A 34 -6.33 -13.68 12.41
C LEU A 34 -5.50 -13.88 13.69
N TYR A 35 -4.82 -12.84 14.17
CA TYR A 35 -4.15 -12.85 15.46
C TYR A 35 -5.16 -12.96 16.61
N ASP A 36 -6.22 -12.16 16.57
CA ASP A 36 -7.32 -12.16 17.52
C ASP A 36 -8.03 -13.53 17.62
N GLU A 37 -8.10 -14.24 16.50
CA GLU A 37 -8.62 -15.62 16.42
C GLU A 37 -7.60 -16.71 16.84
N GLY A 38 -6.40 -16.33 17.30
CA GLY A 38 -5.35 -17.27 17.72
C GLY A 38 -4.78 -18.12 16.59
N LYS A 39 -4.86 -17.64 15.32
CA LYS A 39 -4.39 -18.41 14.16
C LYS A 39 -2.87 -18.41 14.00
N PHE A 40 -2.18 -17.48 14.62
CA PHE A 40 -0.72 -17.36 14.63
C PHE A 40 -0.24 -16.52 15.82
N GLY A 41 1.06 -16.63 16.17
CA GLY A 41 1.75 -15.78 17.13
C GLY A 41 2.73 -14.81 16.43
N LEU A 42 3.03 -13.67 17.05
CA LEU A 42 3.96 -12.68 16.50
C LEU A 42 5.38 -13.24 16.29
N THR A 43 5.79 -14.20 17.13
CA THR A 43 7.10 -14.87 17.07
C THR A 43 7.14 -16.02 16.07
N ASP A 44 6.01 -16.37 15.46
CA ASP A 44 5.97 -17.43 14.45
C ASP A 44 6.79 -17.02 13.23
N ARG A 45 7.40 -18.03 12.60
CA ARG A 45 8.18 -17.84 11.37
C ARG A 45 7.24 -17.77 10.17
N ILE A 46 7.42 -16.75 9.34
CA ILE A 46 6.59 -16.57 8.14
C ILE A 46 6.62 -17.79 7.21
N SER A 47 7.70 -18.55 7.19
CA SER A 47 7.85 -19.78 6.39
C SER A 47 6.90 -20.92 6.80
N GLN A 48 6.31 -20.86 8.00
CA GLN A 48 5.27 -21.81 8.42
C GLN A 48 3.99 -21.62 7.58
N TYR A 49 3.74 -20.40 7.16
CA TYR A 49 2.54 -20.01 6.41
C TYR A 49 2.80 -19.84 4.91
N ILE A 50 4.05 -19.65 4.50
CA ILE A 50 4.47 -19.49 3.09
C ILE A 50 5.54 -20.55 2.77
N PRO A 51 5.14 -21.72 2.25
CA PRO A 51 6.08 -22.82 1.98
C PRO A 51 7.25 -22.45 1.04
N ALA A 52 7.03 -21.53 0.10
CA ALA A 52 8.06 -21.05 -0.82
C ALA A 52 9.27 -20.38 -0.13
N LEU A 53 9.17 -20.04 1.15
CA LEU A 53 10.27 -19.45 1.94
C LEU A 53 11.07 -20.48 2.74
N LYS A 54 10.65 -21.74 2.79
CA LYS A 54 11.41 -22.82 3.44
C LYS A 54 12.71 -23.07 2.68
N GLY A 55 13.80 -23.29 3.43
CA GLY A 55 15.14 -23.47 2.85
C GLY A 55 15.78 -22.20 2.28
N THR A 56 15.13 -21.01 2.41
CA THR A 56 15.71 -19.73 2.04
C THR A 56 16.27 -18.99 3.26
N ASP A 57 17.01 -17.92 3.04
CA ASP A 57 17.52 -17.06 4.12
C ASP A 57 16.39 -16.35 4.91
N LYS A 58 15.14 -16.39 4.40
CA LYS A 58 13.94 -15.83 5.06
C LYS A 58 13.20 -16.83 5.93
N GLU A 59 13.61 -18.09 5.96
CA GLU A 59 12.92 -19.13 6.72
C GLU A 59 12.69 -18.79 8.19
N ARG A 60 13.63 -18.03 8.78
CA ARG A 60 13.59 -17.65 10.21
C ARG A 60 13.04 -16.24 10.45
N VAL A 61 12.54 -15.54 9.44
CA VAL A 61 11.92 -14.22 9.60
C VAL A 61 10.60 -14.39 10.33
N THR A 62 10.38 -13.62 11.40
CA THR A 62 9.14 -13.67 12.19
C THR A 62 8.10 -12.69 11.66
N ILE A 63 6.84 -12.90 12.03
CA ILE A 63 5.73 -12.01 11.69
C ILE A 63 5.96 -10.63 12.33
N GLU A 64 6.45 -10.57 13.55
CA GLU A 64 6.80 -9.32 14.24
C GLU A 64 7.86 -8.53 13.45
N GLU A 65 8.94 -9.19 12.99
CA GLU A 65 9.98 -8.54 12.18
C GLU A 65 9.44 -7.96 10.88
N LEU A 66 8.46 -8.61 10.25
CA LEU A 66 7.78 -8.08 9.07
C LEU A 66 6.97 -6.82 9.40
N LEU A 67 6.17 -6.87 10.47
CA LEU A 67 5.33 -5.75 10.92
C LEU A 67 6.16 -4.54 11.35
N LEU A 68 7.28 -4.75 12.03
CA LEU A 68 8.19 -3.70 12.48
C LEU A 68 9.15 -3.20 11.38
N HIS A 69 9.09 -3.76 10.17
CA HIS A 69 10.06 -3.49 9.09
C HIS A 69 11.53 -3.74 9.49
N GLN A 70 11.77 -4.82 10.20
CA GLN A 70 13.09 -5.25 10.70
C GLN A 70 13.54 -6.60 10.14
N SER A 71 12.84 -7.11 9.14
CA SER A 71 13.07 -8.43 8.54
C SER A 71 14.38 -8.55 7.73
N GLY A 72 15.01 -7.43 7.36
CA GLY A 72 16.13 -7.41 6.41
C GLY A 72 15.73 -7.57 4.94
N ILE A 73 14.42 -7.71 4.64
CA ILE A 73 13.92 -7.79 3.26
C ILE A 73 14.03 -6.41 2.60
N PRO A 74 14.52 -6.30 1.35
CA PRO A 74 14.63 -5.03 0.63
C PRO A 74 13.30 -4.28 0.55
N ALA A 75 13.39 -2.94 0.42
CA ALA A 75 12.23 -2.07 0.37
C ALA A 75 11.31 -2.34 -0.81
N PHE A 76 11.89 -2.66 -1.96
CA PHE A 76 11.22 -2.82 -3.24
C PHE A 76 11.99 -3.80 -4.13
N TRP A 77 11.27 -4.49 -5.02
CA TRP A 77 11.83 -5.30 -6.09
C TRP A 77 11.01 -5.13 -7.37
N PRO A 78 11.66 -4.89 -8.53
CA PRO A 78 10.95 -4.61 -9.78
C PRO A 78 10.52 -5.89 -10.49
N PHE A 79 9.56 -6.62 -9.92
CA PHE A 79 9.06 -7.90 -10.46
C PHE A 79 8.59 -7.78 -11.92
N TYR A 80 8.00 -6.65 -12.28
CA TYR A 80 7.52 -6.39 -13.64
C TYR A 80 8.61 -6.54 -14.72
N LYS A 81 9.90 -6.42 -14.38
CA LYS A 81 11.00 -6.61 -15.34
C LYS A 81 11.02 -7.99 -15.97
N GLU A 82 10.56 -8.99 -15.23
CA GLU A 82 10.46 -10.36 -15.76
C GLU A 82 9.37 -10.50 -16.85
N THR A 83 8.44 -9.56 -16.92
CA THR A 83 7.38 -9.55 -17.93
C THR A 83 7.79 -8.79 -19.20
N ILE A 84 8.90 -8.07 -19.17
CA ILE A 84 9.38 -7.28 -20.32
C ILE A 84 10.20 -8.19 -21.24
N ASP A 85 9.89 -8.13 -22.52
CA ASP A 85 10.65 -8.79 -23.56
C ASP A 85 11.96 -8.04 -23.79
N LYS A 86 13.08 -8.64 -23.42
CA LYS A 86 14.41 -8.04 -23.54
C LYS A 86 14.87 -7.90 -24.98
N ASP A 87 14.33 -8.67 -25.90
CA ASP A 87 14.65 -8.61 -27.31
C ASP A 87 13.88 -7.50 -28.04
N SER A 88 12.87 -6.92 -27.39
CA SER A 88 12.05 -5.85 -27.94
C SER A 88 12.71 -4.47 -27.93
N TYR A 89 13.86 -4.32 -27.25
CA TYR A 89 14.59 -3.06 -27.18
C TYR A 89 16.12 -3.29 -27.14
N LYS A 90 16.90 -2.26 -27.46
CA LYS A 90 18.37 -2.31 -27.44
C LYS A 90 18.95 -1.51 -26.25
N GLY A 91 19.99 -2.04 -25.63
CA GLY A 91 20.72 -1.38 -24.54
C GLY A 91 20.05 -1.51 -23.17
N SER A 92 20.19 -0.50 -22.33
CA SER A 92 19.63 -0.49 -20.97
C SER A 92 18.17 -0.08 -20.97
N PHE A 93 17.36 -0.71 -20.12
CA PHE A 93 15.95 -0.32 -19.92
C PHE A 93 15.84 1.06 -19.24
N TYR A 94 16.80 1.43 -18.40
CA TYR A 94 16.83 2.72 -17.70
C TYR A 94 18.14 3.48 -17.96
N ARG A 95 18.04 4.81 -17.98
CA ARG A 95 19.16 5.74 -18.06
C ARG A 95 19.01 6.89 -17.06
N ALA A 96 20.15 7.41 -16.59
CA ALA A 96 20.18 8.56 -15.68
C ALA A 96 19.99 9.91 -16.41
N ARG A 97 20.13 9.93 -17.74
CA ARG A 97 19.96 11.10 -18.62
C ARG A 97 19.19 10.67 -19.86
N PRO A 98 18.43 11.61 -20.50
CA PRO A 98 17.76 11.30 -21.74
C PRO A 98 18.77 11.07 -22.88
N ASP A 99 18.39 10.24 -23.83
CA ASP A 99 19.10 10.01 -25.10
C ASP A 99 18.09 9.77 -26.25
N ALA A 100 18.55 9.36 -27.43
CA ALA A 100 17.72 9.17 -28.62
C ALA A 100 16.58 8.13 -28.45
N SER A 101 16.59 7.33 -27.39
CA SER A 101 15.58 6.28 -27.11
C SER A 101 14.99 6.32 -25.71
N HIS A 102 15.41 7.28 -24.88
CA HIS A 102 14.98 7.42 -23.47
C HIS A 102 14.51 8.85 -23.21
N HIS A 103 13.30 9.21 -23.69
CA HIS A 103 12.67 10.51 -23.46
C HIS A 103 11.68 10.47 -22.30
N THR A 104 11.15 9.29 -21.96
CA THR A 104 10.15 9.11 -20.90
C THR A 104 10.79 9.19 -19.52
N GLN A 105 10.70 10.37 -18.90
CA GLN A 105 11.19 10.57 -17.54
C GLN A 105 10.21 9.96 -16.53
N ILE A 106 10.72 9.17 -15.58
CA ILE A 106 9.94 8.50 -14.53
C ILE A 106 10.35 8.89 -13.11
N ASP A 107 11.53 9.52 -12.96
CA ASP A 107 11.97 10.16 -11.72
C ASP A 107 12.96 11.29 -12.06
N THR A 108 13.41 12.04 -11.07
CA THR A 108 14.28 13.22 -11.21
C THR A 108 15.54 12.95 -12.07
N ARG A 109 16.10 11.75 -11.97
CA ARG A 109 17.28 11.29 -12.74
C ARG A 109 17.08 9.86 -13.24
N LEU A 110 15.90 9.56 -13.75
CA LEU A 110 15.61 8.24 -14.28
C LEU A 110 14.71 8.34 -15.49
N TYR A 111 15.19 7.84 -16.61
CA TYR A 111 14.50 7.78 -17.89
C TYR A 111 14.35 6.32 -18.30
N VAL A 112 13.21 5.95 -18.85
CA VAL A 112 12.92 4.61 -19.34
C VAL A 112 12.96 4.60 -20.86
N ILE A 113 13.30 3.46 -21.44
CA ILE A 113 13.22 3.23 -22.89
C ILE A 113 11.80 3.51 -23.39
N ASP A 114 11.67 4.28 -24.47
CA ASP A 114 10.36 4.74 -24.97
C ASP A 114 9.50 3.62 -25.55
N LYS A 115 10.15 2.62 -26.14
CA LYS A 115 9.49 1.48 -26.80
C LYS A 115 10.04 0.17 -26.28
N PHE A 116 9.16 -0.66 -25.79
CA PHE A 116 9.42 -2.05 -25.39
C PHE A 116 8.13 -2.85 -25.49
N ASP A 117 8.24 -4.15 -25.55
CA ASP A 117 7.09 -5.06 -25.51
C ASP A 117 7.11 -5.94 -24.28
N TYR A 118 5.96 -6.51 -23.96
CA TYR A 118 5.81 -7.54 -22.96
C TYR A 118 5.97 -8.91 -23.59
N ARG A 119 6.50 -9.84 -22.82
CA ARG A 119 6.56 -11.25 -23.19
C ARG A 119 5.15 -11.78 -23.41
N LYS A 120 4.88 -12.34 -24.58
CA LYS A 120 3.55 -12.80 -25.03
C LYS A 120 2.99 -13.93 -24.15
N GLU A 121 3.87 -14.74 -23.57
CA GLU A 121 3.51 -15.81 -22.64
C GLU A 121 3.12 -15.31 -21.25
N LEU A 122 3.40 -14.05 -20.91
CA LEU A 122 3.08 -13.45 -19.63
C LEU A 122 2.03 -12.34 -19.71
N MET A 123 1.85 -11.70 -20.87
CA MET A 123 0.93 -10.57 -21.01
C MET A 123 0.03 -10.71 -22.23
N ALA A 124 -1.28 -10.65 -22.04
CA ALA A 124 -2.30 -10.67 -23.07
C ALA A 124 -3.07 -9.34 -23.13
N LYS A 125 -3.72 -9.07 -24.27
CA LYS A 125 -4.58 -7.88 -24.46
C LYS A 125 -6.02 -8.09 -23.97
N THR A 126 -6.43 -9.35 -23.82
CA THR A 126 -7.81 -9.74 -23.47
C THR A 126 -7.80 -10.65 -22.25
N PHE A 127 -8.87 -10.57 -21.47
CA PHE A 127 -9.12 -11.49 -20.35
C PHE A 127 -9.28 -12.93 -20.85
N SER A 128 -8.71 -13.87 -20.12
CA SER A 128 -9.00 -15.31 -20.26
C SER A 128 -8.71 -16.03 -18.93
N ALA A 129 -9.04 -17.33 -18.87
CA ALA A 129 -8.74 -18.14 -17.69
C ALA A 129 -7.24 -18.22 -17.36
N ASP A 130 -6.37 -18.14 -18.35
CA ASP A 130 -4.92 -18.13 -18.15
C ASP A 130 -4.39 -16.72 -17.87
N TYR A 131 -5.07 -15.67 -18.29
CA TYR A 131 -4.71 -14.26 -18.10
C TYR A 131 -5.79 -13.49 -17.34
N PRO A 132 -6.06 -13.82 -16.06
CA PRO A 132 -7.16 -13.22 -15.29
C PRO A 132 -6.73 -11.93 -14.54
N LEU A 133 -5.44 -11.64 -14.45
CA LEU A 133 -4.91 -10.57 -13.61
C LEU A 133 -4.81 -9.26 -14.40
N GLN A 134 -5.81 -8.39 -14.27
CA GLN A 134 -5.83 -7.12 -14.99
C GLN A 134 -4.88 -6.09 -14.38
N VAL A 135 -3.94 -5.60 -15.17
CA VAL A 135 -2.93 -4.57 -14.79
C VAL A 135 -3.36 -3.18 -15.25
N ALA A 136 -4.03 -3.10 -16.38
CA ALA A 136 -4.64 -1.89 -16.97
C ALA A 136 -5.63 -2.28 -18.07
N ASP A 137 -6.25 -1.29 -18.73
CA ASP A 137 -7.08 -1.52 -19.90
C ASP A 137 -6.30 -2.29 -20.96
N SER A 138 -6.85 -3.42 -21.44
CA SER A 138 -6.21 -4.31 -22.43
C SER A 138 -4.81 -4.80 -22.03
N MET A 139 -4.58 -5.01 -20.71
CA MET A 139 -3.34 -5.59 -20.17
C MET A 139 -3.69 -6.60 -19.09
N PHE A 140 -3.53 -7.88 -19.42
CA PHE A 140 -3.88 -9.01 -18.55
C PHE A 140 -2.67 -9.90 -18.37
N LEU A 141 -2.28 -10.14 -17.14
CA LEU A 141 -1.11 -10.91 -16.75
C LEU A 141 -1.48 -12.38 -16.54
N HIS A 142 -0.60 -13.27 -16.95
CA HIS A 142 -0.78 -14.71 -16.76
C HIS A 142 -0.81 -15.04 -15.26
N ARG A 143 -1.72 -15.93 -14.86
CA ARG A 143 -1.96 -16.31 -13.45
C ARG A 143 -0.72 -16.80 -12.70
N SER A 144 0.20 -17.53 -13.37
CA SER A 144 1.41 -18.06 -12.77
C SER A 144 2.41 -16.99 -12.32
N PHE A 145 2.30 -15.76 -12.86
CA PHE A 145 3.24 -14.70 -12.50
C PHE A 145 3.12 -14.30 -11.03
N ARG A 146 1.90 -14.26 -10.47
CA ARG A 146 1.67 -14.01 -9.06
C ARG A 146 2.41 -15.01 -8.17
N ASP A 147 2.34 -16.29 -8.51
CA ASP A 147 3.00 -17.35 -7.74
C ASP A 147 4.52 -17.24 -7.86
N SER A 148 5.03 -16.84 -9.03
CA SER A 148 6.46 -16.61 -9.25
C SER A 148 7.03 -15.51 -8.36
N ILE A 149 6.22 -14.49 -7.99
CA ILE A 149 6.66 -13.40 -7.10
C ILE A 149 7.08 -13.94 -5.73
N MET A 150 6.34 -14.88 -5.14
CA MET A 150 6.71 -15.48 -3.85
C MET A 150 8.05 -16.24 -3.94
N VAL A 151 8.25 -16.97 -5.02
CA VAL A 151 9.53 -17.65 -5.29
C VAL A 151 10.67 -16.63 -5.49
N GLN A 152 10.43 -15.56 -6.23
CA GLN A 152 11.41 -14.48 -6.41
C GLN A 152 11.77 -13.82 -5.08
N ILE A 153 10.78 -13.49 -4.22
CA ILE A 153 11.05 -12.95 -2.88
C ILE A 153 11.95 -13.91 -2.10
N GLY A 154 11.73 -15.22 -2.18
CA GLY A 154 12.59 -16.22 -1.54
C GLY A 154 14.06 -16.13 -1.97
N ARG A 155 14.33 -15.76 -3.23
CA ARG A 155 15.69 -15.66 -3.82
C ARG A 155 16.39 -14.33 -3.58
N ILE A 156 15.68 -13.25 -3.22
CA ILE A 156 16.27 -11.93 -2.96
C ILE A 156 17.10 -12.02 -1.66
N PRO A 157 18.41 -11.71 -1.66
CA PRO A 157 19.21 -11.78 -0.45
C PRO A 157 18.72 -10.86 0.66
N LEU A 158 18.68 -11.34 1.90
CA LEU A 158 18.44 -10.51 3.06
C LEU A 158 19.57 -9.47 3.22
N LYS A 159 19.22 -8.31 3.73
CA LYS A 159 20.13 -7.28 4.22
C LYS A 159 20.20 -7.34 5.75
N ASP A 160 21.00 -6.44 6.35
CA ASP A 160 21.04 -6.30 7.80
C ASP A 160 19.64 -6.16 8.39
N ARG A 161 19.36 -6.81 9.51
CA ARG A 161 18.10 -6.72 10.26
C ARG A 161 18.00 -5.40 11.05
N ARG A 162 18.19 -4.29 10.35
CA ARG A 162 17.92 -2.94 10.85
C ARG A 162 16.54 -2.50 10.38
N TYR A 163 16.06 -1.40 10.92
CA TYR A 163 14.87 -0.78 10.37
C TYR A 163 15.07 -0.44 8.88
N ARG A 164 14.21 -1.01 8.06
CA ARG A 164 14.12 -0.73 6.62
C ARG A 164 12.69 -0.92 6.17
N TYR A 165 12.02 0.20 5.90
CA TYR A 165 10.68 0.14 5.32
C TYR A 165 10.67 -0.77 4.08
N SER A 166 9.80 -1.78 4.08
CA SER A 166 9.73 -2.76 3.00
C SER A 166 8.28 -3.03 2.59
N CYS A 167 7.98 -2.79 1.32
CA CYS A 167 6.69 -3.17 0.72
C CYS A 167 6.56 -4.70 0.63
N LEU A 168 7.67 -5.41 0.43
CA LEU A 168 7.67 -6.87 0.31
C LEU A 168 7.21 -7.56 1.60
N ASN A 169 7.48 -6.97 2.77
CA ASN A 169 6.97 -7.49 4.05
C ASN A 169 5.45 -7.62 4.04
N PHE A 170 4.76 -6.61 3.54
CA PHE A 170 3.30 -6.61 3.49
C PHE A 170 2.74 -7.49 2.37
N MET A 171 3.50 -7.72 1.29
CA MET A 171 3.15 -8.74 0.30
C MET A 171 3.17 -10.13 0.92
N LEU A 172 4.18 -10.44 1.77
CA LEU A 172 4.26 -11.70 2.51
C LEU A 172 3.15 -11.82 3.55
N LEU A 173 2.84 -10.75 4.29
CA LEU A 173 1.73 -10.76 5.25
C LEU A 173 0.38 -11.01 4.56
N LYS A 174 0.15 -10.44 3.39
CA LYS A 174 -1.04 -10.74 2.57
C LYS A 174 -1.09 -12.21 2.16
N GLU A 175 0.00 -12.78 1.71
CA GLU A 175 0.07 -14.19 1.33
C GLU A 175 -0.20 -15.10 2.53
N MET A 176 0.35 -14.75 3.72
CA MET A 176 0.05 -15.44 4.97
C MET A 176 -1.45 -15.38 5.29
N VAL A 177 -2.08 -14.20 5.19
CA VAL A 177 -3.53 -14.04 5.43
C VAL A 177 -4.33 -14.98 4.52
N GLU A 178 -4.03 -15.05 3.22
CA GLU A 178 -4.74 -15.90 2.27
C GLU A 178 -4.50 -17.39 2.55
N ASN A 179 -3.27 -17.75 2.94
CA ASN A 179 -2.94 -19.14 3.26
C ASN A 179 -3.59 -19.63 4.56
N ILE A 180 -3.77 -18.76 5.56
CA ILE A 180 -4.47 -19.11 6.82
C ILE A 180 -5.98 -19.12 6.60
N SER A 181 -6.54 -18.06 6.02
CA SER A 181 -7.99 -17.90 5.87
C SER A 181 -8.59 -18.75 4.75
N LYS A 182 -7.76 -19.26 3.82
CA LYS A 182 -8.17 -19.95 2.59
C LYS A 182 -9.08 -19.08 1.70
N MET A 183 -8.93 -17.77 1.80
CA MET A 183 -9.76 -16.80 1.09
C MET A 183 -8.88 -15.68 0.50
N PRO A 184 -9.14 -15.19 -0.72
CA PRO A 184 -8.51 -13.99 -1.22
C PRO A 184 -8.69 -12.81 -0.26
N MET A 185 -7.62 -12.03 -0.02
CA MET A 185 -7.61 -10.99 1.01
C MET A 185 -8.71 -9.94 0.83
N ASN A 186 -9.01 -9.55 -0.39
CA ASN A 186 -10.10 -8.61 -0.67
C ASN A 186 -11.47 -9.17 -0.22
N LEU A 187 -11.75 -10.45 -0.48
CA LEU A 187 -12.99 -11.10 -0.04
C LEU A 187 -13.04 -11.31 1.48
N PHE A 188 -11.89 -11.61 2.09
CA PHE A 188 -11.77 -11.71 3.54
C PHE A 188 -12.10 -10.37 4.21
N LEU A 189 -11.52 -9.28 3.72
CA LEU A 189 -11.77 -7.93 4.24
C LEU A 189 -13.20 -7.46 4.03
N ASP A 190 -13.78 -7.74 2.86
CA ASP A 190 -15.18 -7.45 2.56
C ASP A 190 -16.11 -8.14 3.56
N LYS A 191 -15.85 -9.42 3.85
CA LYS A 191 -16.67 -10.22 4.76
C LYS A 191 -16.53 -9.78 6.21
N GLU A 192 -15.29 -9.64 6.69
CA GLU A 192 -15.01 -9.43 8.11
C GLU A 192 -15.16 -7.97 8.55
N PHE A 193 -14.92 -7.00 7.63
CA PHE A 193 -14.88 -5.59 7.98
C PHE A 193 -15.69 -4.69 7.05
N TYR A 194 -15.39 -4.63 5.73
CA TYR A 194 -15.88 -3.54 4.90
C TYR A 194 -17.41 -3.52 4.77
N LYS A 195 -18.03 -4.65 4.46
CA LYS A 195 -19.50 -4.74 4.38
C LYS A 195 -20.18 -4.54 5.74
N PRO A 196 -19.74 -5.23 6.83
CA PRO A 196 -20.36 -5.03 8.14
C PRO A 196 -20.16 -3.63 8.72
N MET A 197 -19.11 -2.91 8.35
CA MET A 197 -18.86 -1.52 8.76
C MET A 197 -19.45 -0.49 7.79
N GLU A 198 -20.19 -0.95 6.78
CA GLU A 198 -20.78 -0.09 5.74
C GLU A 198 -19.74 0.81 5.05
N MET A 199 -18.55 0.25 4.76
CA MET A 199 -17.51 0.92 4.01
C MET A 199 -17.78 0.82 2.50
N ASN A 200 -18.86 1.45 2.07
CA ASN A 200 -19.43 1.26 0.72
C ASN A 200 -18.59 1.90 -0.40
N CYS A 201 -17.60 2.72 -0.06
CA CYS A 201 -16.67 3.37 -0.99
C CYS A 201 -15.24 2.87 -0.78
N THR A 202 -15.07 1.57 -0.47
CA THR A 202 -13.75 0.95 -0.25
C THR A 202 -13.65 -0.35 -1.01
N ALA A 203 -12.67 -0.47 -1.92
CA ALA A 203 -12.47 -1.70 -2.69
C ALA A 203 -11.05 -1.84 -3.22
N TYR A 204 -10.59 -3.09 -3.31
CA TYR A 204 -9.60 -3.48 -4.30
C TYR A 204 -10.26 -3.61 -5.68
N LEU A 205 -9.51 -3.36 -6.76
CA LEU A 205 -10.01 -3.46 -8.12
C LEU A 205 -11.31 -2.64 -8.31
N PRO A 206 -11.31 -1.34 -8.00
CA PRO A 206 -12.53 -0.55 -7.84
C PRO A 206 -13.39 -0.50 -9.11
N LEU A 207 -12.81 -0.63 -10.31
CA LEU A 207 -13.54 -0.66 -11.59
C LEU A 207 -14.51 -1.85 -11.74
N ARG A 208 -14.48 -2.82 -10.82
CA ARG A 208 -15.47 -3.90 -10.75
C ARG A 208 -16.78 -3.47 -10.09
N GLN A 209 -16.79 -2.37 -9.36
CA GLN A 209 -17.92 -1.91 -8.53
C GLN A 209 -18.31 -0.46 -8.79
N PHE A 210 -17.34 0.38 -9.19
CA PHE A 210 -17.51 1.83 -9.37
C PHE A 210 -17.24 2.23 -10.80
N LYS A 211 -17.89 3.30 -11.23
CA LYS A 211 -17.60 3.94 -12.50
C LYS A 211 -16.26 4.64 -12.46
N LYS A 212 -15.59 4.74 -13.60
CA LYS A 212 -14.29 5.38 -13.71
C LYS A 212 -14.32 6.83 -13.24
N GLU A 213 -15.42 7.53 -13.49
CA GLU A 213 -15.66 8.92 -13.12
C GLU A 213 -15.74 9.15 -11.61
N GLU A 214 -16.00 8.10 -10.82
CA GLU A 214 -16.03 8.14 -9.35
C GLU A 214 -14.64 7.95 -8.72
N ILE A 215 -13.62 7.72 -9.55
CA ILE A 215 -12.26 7.41 -9.10
C ILE A 215 -11.31 8.52 -9.53
N VAL A 216 -10.56 9.07 -8.59
CA VAL A 216 -9.59 10.13 -8.87
C VAL A 216 -8.42 9.56 -9.68
N PRO A 217 -8.07 10.17 -10.84
CA PRO A 217 -6.92 9.72 -11.62
C PRO A 217 -5.62 9.94 -10.83
N THR A 218 -4.75 8.94 -10.86
CA THR A 218 -3.51 8.91 -10.08
C THR A 218 -2.32 9.44 -10.86
N VAL A 219 -2.17 9.04 -12.13
CA VAL A 219 -1.10 9.45 -13.04
C VAL A 219 -1.66 9.64 -14.44
N LYS A 220 -1.23 10.70 -15.15
CA LYS A 220 -1.71 11.04 -16.50
C LYS A 220 -1.19 10.08 -17.57
N ALA A 221 0.07 9.62 -17.43
CA ALA A 221 0.69 8.71 -18.38
C ALA A 221 1.66 7.77 -17.66
N ASP A 222 1.29 6.50 -17.54
CA ASP A 222 2.12 5.50 -16.90
C ASP A 222 2.94 4.71 -17.94
N TYR A 223 4.25 4.61 -17.75
CA TYR A 223 5.15 4.00 -18.73
C TYR A 223 4.94 2.49 -18.85
N LEU A 224 4.71 1.79 -17.74
CA LEU A 224 4.42 0.34 -17.75
C LEU A 224 3.03 0.05 -18.34
N ARG A 225 2.08 0.97 -18.24
CA ARG A 225 0.76 0.82 -18.85
C ARG A 225 0.69 1.51 -20.22
N LYS A 226 1.84 1.58 -20.93
CA LYS A 226 1.93 2.10 -22.30
C LYS A 226 1.40 3.53 -22.47
N GLY A 227 1.71 4.41 -21.53
CA GLY A 227 1.30 5.81 -21.55
C GLY A 227 -0.16 6.06 -21.20
N LYS A 228 -0.88 5.07 -20.68
CA LYS A 228 -2.29 5.22 -20.27
C LYS A 228 -2.45 6.00 -18.98
N VAL A 229 -3.57 6.70 -18.84
CA VAL A 229 -3.99 7.30 -17.57
C VAL A 229 -4.28 6.18 -16.56
N LEU A 230 -3.73 6.28 -15.36
CA LEU A 230 -4.11 5.42 -14.25
C LEU A 230 -5.29 6.03 -13.49
N GLN A 231 -6.45 5.43 -13.68
CA GLN A 231 -7.70 5.76 -13.00
C GLN A 231 -8.45 4.46 -12.73
N GLY A 232 -8.51 4.08 -11.45
CA GLY A 232 -9.06 2.80 -11.01
C GLY A 232 -8.10 1.59 -11.10
N TYR A 233 -6.86 1.82 -11.52
CA TYR A 233 -5.77 0.86 -11.47
C TYR A 233 -4.71 1.34 -10.47
N VAL A 234 -4.22 0.43 -9.64
CA VAL A 234 -3.21 0.76 -8.62
C VAL A 234 -1.92 1.29 -9.25
N HIS A 235 -1.38 2.38 -8.68
CA HIS A 235 -0.13 2.98 -9.16
C HIS A 235 1.10 2.11 -8.86
N ASP A 236 1.17 1.52 -7.65
CA ASP A 236 2.31 0.68 -7.24
C ASP A 236 2.50 -0.48 -8.21
N GLU A 237 3.70 -0.56 -8.81
CA GLU A 237 3.99 -1.53 -9.86
C GLU A 237 3.94 -2.97 -9.32
N SER A 238 4.47 -3.21 -8.11
CA SER A 238 4.45 -4.55 -7.51
C SER A 238 3.02 -5.00 -7.24
N ALA A 239 2.18 -4.11 -6.73
CA ALA A 239 0.76 -4.41 -6.48
C ALA A 239 0.00 -4.67 -7.79
N ALA A 240 0.27 -3.89 -8.84
CA ALA A 240 -0.36 -4.08 -10.14
C ALA A 240 -0.01 -5.43 -10.76
N PHE A 241 1.26 -5.81 -10.70
CA PHE A 241 1.73 -7.10 -11.23
C PHE A 241 1.40 -8.30 -10.30
N MET A 242 0.83 -8.05 -9.12
CA MET A 242 0.10 -9.04 -8.31
C MET A 242 -1.39 -9.14 -8.66
N GLY A 243 -1.86 -8.45 -9.70
CA GLY A 243 -3.25 -8.44 -10.11
C GLY A 243 -4.11 -7.39 -9.38
N GLY A 244 -3.49 -6.36 -8.79
CA GLY A 244 -4.18 -5.25 -8.13
C GLY A 244 -4.59 -5.51 -6.68
N VAL A 245 -4.54 -6.76 -6.21
CA VAL A 245 -4.80 -7.12 -4.79
C VAL A 245 -3.47 -7.48 -4.14
N SER A 246 -2.87 -6.53 -3.45
CA SER A 246 -1.59 -6.72 -2.77
C SER A 246 -1.63 -6.18 -1.33
N GLY A 247 -0.70 -6.68 -0.48
CA GLY A 247 -0.66 -6.25 0.91
C GLY A 247 -0.02 -4.87 1.12
N ASN A 248 0.80 -4.42 0.17
CA ASN A 248 1.52 -3.15 0.29
C ASN A 248 0.77 -1.96 -0.29
N ALA A 249 -0.11 -2.18 -1.26
CA ALA A 249 -0.90 -1.18 -1.99
C ALA A 249 -2.07 -1.85 -2.74
N GLY A 250 -2.96 -1.06 -3.35
CA GLY A 250 -4.04 -1.54 -4.22
C GLY A 250 -5.45 -1.26 -3.70
N LEU A 251 -5.60 -0.80 -2.46
CA LEU A 251 -6.89 -0.38 -1.93
C LEU A 251 -7.22 1.03 -2.41
N PHE A 252 -8.46 1.21 -2.82
CA PHE A 252 -9.08 2.51 -3.12
C PHE A 252 -10.16 2.81 -2.09
N SER A 253 -10.25 4.05 -1.63
CA SER A 253 -11.23 4.43 -0.62
C SER A 253 -11.47 5.95 -0.57
N THR A 254 -12.41 6.34 0.28
CA THR A 254 -12.68 7.73 0.67
C THR A 254 -12.12 8.04 2.05
N ALA A 255 -12.01 9.31 2.39
CA ALA A 255 -11.55 9.74 3.72
C ALA A 255 -12.48 9.23 4.84
N ARG A 256 -13.80 9.20 4.58
CA ARG A 256 -14.80 8.72 5.53
C ARG A 256 -14.60 7.23 5.87
N ASP A 257 -14.43 6.40 4.87
CA ASP A 257 -14.29 4.97 5.09
C ASP A 257 -12.94 4.62 5.73
N VAL A 258 -11.86 5.31 5.34
CA VAL A 258 -10.56 5.18 6.02
C VAL A 258 -10.70 5.56 7.50
N ALA A 259 -11.42 6.65 7.83
CA ALA A 259 -11.63 7.08 9.21
C ALA A 259 -12.34 6.03 10.06
N LYS A 260 -13.30 5.27 9.50
CA LYS A 260 -13.99 4.18 10.22
C LYS A 260 -13.01 3.11 10.73
N VAL A 261 -12.00 2.76 9.92
CA VAL A 261 -10.97 1.79 10.34
C VAL A 261 -10.17 2.32 11.53
N TYR A 262 -9.71 3.56 11.46
CA TYR A 262 -8.93 4.15 12.54
C TYR A 262 -9.76 4.39 13.80
N GLN A 263 -11.06 4.75 13.65
CA GLN A 263 -12.00 4.85 14.76
C GLN A 263 -12.22 3.48 15.44
N LEU A 264 -12.45 2.41 14.66
CA LEU A 264 -12.54 1.05 15.18
C LEU A 264 -11.34 0.70 16.07
N LEU A 265 -10.14 1.05 15.64
CA LEU A 265 -8.91 0.71 16.36
C LEU A 265 -8.80 1.46 17.69
N ILE A 266 -9.02 2.78 17.72
CA ILE A 266 -8.93 3.57 18.97
C ILE A 266 -10.09 3.31 19.92
N ASP A 267 -11.24 2.82 19.43
CA ASP A 267 -12.36 2.37 20.23
C ASP A 267 -12.21 0.91 20.73
N GLY A 268 -11.00 0.36 20.66
CA GLY A 268 -10.68 -0.97 21.16
C GLY A 268 -11.43 -2.09 20.45
N GLY A 269 -11.56 -1.97 19.14
CA GLY A 269 -12.12 -2.99 18.25
C GLY A 269 -13.65 -2.98 18.16
N VAL A 270 -14.30 -1.90 18.60
CA VAL A 270 -15.76 -1.71 18.49
C VAL A 270 -16.07 -0.61 17.49
N TYR A 271 -17.05 -0.82 16.62
CA TYR A 271 -17.58 0.19 15.71
C TYR A 271 -19.11 0.04 15.60
N ASN A 272 -19.86 1.14 15.73
CA ASN A 272 -21.32 1.14 15.75
C ASN A 272 -21.93 0.08 16.68
N GLY A 273 -21.38 -0.07 17.89
CA GLY A 273 -21.85 -1.03 18.90
C GLY A 273 -21.49 -2.50 18.63
N LYS A 274 -20.87 -2.81 17.50
CA LYS A 274 -20.44 -4.17 17.14
C LYS A 274 -18.94 -4.34 17.37
N ARG A 275 -18.55 -5.45 18.01
CA ARG A 275 -17.15 -5.84 18.19
C ARG A 275 -16.63 -6.59 16.98
N TYR A 276 -15.48 -6.18 16.46
CA TYR A 276 -14.76 -6.76 15.34
C TYR A 276 -13.43 -7.38 15.77
N LEU A 277 -12.78 -6.78 16.77
CA LEU A 277 -11.53 -7.21 17.37
C LEU A 277 -11.65 -7.14 18.90
N SER A 278 -10.89 -7.96 19.63
CA SER A 278 -10.77 -7.81 21.07
C SER A 278 -10.04 -6.50 21.43
N ARG A 279 -10.29 -5.99 22.62
CA ARG A 279 -9.56 -4.84 23.14
C ARG A 279 -8.08 -5.16 23.30
N GLU A 280 -7.78 -6.35 23.79
CA GLU A 280 -6.42 -6.86 24.00
C GLU A 280 -5.61 -6.85 22.70
N THR A 281 -6.19 -7.31 21.60
CA THR A 281 -5.54 -7.25 20.28
C THR A 281 -5.32 -5.81 19.84
N CYS A 282 -6.31 -4.93 19.98
CA CYS A 282 -6.13 -3.51 19.65
C CYS A 282 -5.03 -2.89 20.49
N ASP A 283 -5.08 -3.04 21.82
CA ASP A 283 -4.09 -2.46 22.73
C ASP A 283 -2.69 -2.94 22.40
N LEU A 284 -2.49 -4.23 22.13
CA LEU A 284 -1.19 -4.78 21.72
C LEU A 284 -0.67 -4.11 20.46
N PHE A 285 -1.48 -4.05 19.39
CA PHE A 285 -1.01 -3.53 18.10
C PHE A 285 -0.81 -2.01 18.10
N LEU A 286 -1.54 -1.27 18.92
CA LEU A 286 -1.41 0.18 19.03
C LEU A 286 -0.22 0.60 19.89
N THR A 287 0.11 -0.17 20.95
CA THR A 287 1.13 0.20 21.94
C THR A 287 2.50 -0.43 21.68
N HIS A 288 2.55 -1.62 21.07
CA HIS A 288 3.83 -2.28 20.80
C HIS A 288 4.67 -1.48 19.81
N THR A 289 5.87 -1.12 20.23
CA THR A 289 6.82 -0.33 19.44
C THR A 289 8.16 -1.02 19.27
N SER A 290 8.81 -0.72 18.16
CA SER A 290 10.18 -1.16 17.90
C SER A 290 11.18 -0.54 18.88
N LYS A 291 12.18 -1.32 19.31
CA LYS A 291 13.30 -0.83 20.12
C LYS A 291 14.34 -0.05 19.32
N ILE A 292 14.31 -0.09 17.98
CA ILE A 292 15.33 0.49 17.11
C ILE A 292 14.77 1.50 16.10
N SER A 293 13.47 1.74 16.12
CA SER A 293 12.81 2.74 15.26
C SER A 293 11.50 3.22 15.89
N ARG A 294 10.90 4.27 15.33
CA ARG A 294 9.58 4.76 15.78
C ARG A 294 8.42 3.86 15.37
N ARG A 295 8.65 2.74 14.66
CA ARG A 295 7.56 1.88 14.14
C ARG A 295 6.87 1.08 15.23
N GLY A 296 5.55 1.00 15.13
CA GLY A 296 4.73 0.00 15.82
C GLY A 296 4.44 -1.20 14.94
N LEU A 297 3.63 -2.15 15.42
CA LEU A 297 3.22 -3.33 14.66
C LEU A 297 2.38 -2.91 13.43
N GLY A 298 3.05 -2.73 12.30
CA GLY A 298 2.45 -2.30 11.04
C GLY A 298 2.17 -0.81 10.91
N PHE A 299 2.23 -0.04 11.98
CA PHE A 299 2.00 1.41 11.99
C PHE A 299 3.29 2.22 11.92
N ASP A 300 3.20 3.42 11.35
CA ASP A 300 4.13 4.52 11.61
C ASP A 300 3.65 5.29 12.83
N LYS A 301 4.58 5.97 13.52
CA LYS A 301 4.32 6.75 14.74
C LYS A 301 5.03 8.10 14.66
N PRO A 302 4.70 9.08 15.49
CA PRO A 302 5.47 10.31 15.63
C PRO A 302 6.95 10.03 15.91
N ASP A 303 7.83 10.87 15.43
CA ASP A 303 9.24 10.85 15.81
C ASP A 303 9.46 11.86 16.94
N VAL A 304 9.30 11.42 18.17
CA VAL A 304 9.41 12.26 19.37
C VAL A 304 10.83 12.81 19.59
N ASN A 305 11.84 12.18 19.00
CA ASN A 305 13.22 12.61 19.06
C ASN A 305 13.61 13.59 17.93
N ASN A 306 12.80 13.70 16.90
CA ASN A 306 13.05 14.54 15.74
C ASN A 306 11.76 14.99 15.07
N SER A 307 11.13 16.03 15.62
CA SER A 307 9.86 16.57 15.11
C SER A 307 9.95 17.01 13.63
N VAL A 308 11.10 17.49 13.17
CA VAL A 308 11.32 17.90 11.76
C VAL A 308 11.19 16.71 10.80
N LYS A 309 11.54 15.51 11.24
CA LYS A 309 11.41 14.26 10.47
C LYS A 309 10.16 13.48 10.80
N SER A 310 9.38 13.93 11.76
CA SER A 310 8.11 13.28 12.11
C SER A 310 7.15 13.32 10.91
N PRO A 311 6.45 12.22 10.60
CA PRO A 311 5.40 12.20 9.58
C PRO A 311 4.08 12.81 10.05
N CYS A 312 3.99 13.16 11.34
CA CYS A 312 2.82 13.70 12.05
C CYS A 312 3.03 15.18 12.42
N ALA A 313 1.99 15.81 12.94
CA ALA A 313 2.05 17.10 13.59
C ALA A 313 3.05 17.11 14.75
N GLU A 314 3.58 18.27 15.09
CA GLU A 314 4.54 18.44 16.18
C GLU A 314 3.91 18.15 17.56
N GLU A 315 2.64 18.55 17.74
CA GLU A 315 1.87 18.27 18.97
C GLU A 315 1.28 16.86 19.03
N ALA A 316 1.48 16.02 18.00
CA ALA A 316 0.98 14.65 18.02
C ALA A 316 1.64 13.85 19.14
N PRO A 317 0.91 13.34 20.14
CA PRO A 317 1.46 12.55 21.22
C PRO A 317 2.05 11.21 20.70
N GLU A 318 2.91 10.58 21.48
CA GLU A 318 3.64 9.36 21.08
C GLU A 318 2.72 8.15 20.83
N GLU A 319 1.51 8.17 21.40
CA GLU A 319 0.49 7.14 21.23
C GLU A 319 -0.12 7.15 19.82
N VAL A 320 0.02 8.24 19.07
CA VAL A 320 -0.52 8.36 17.70
C VAL A 320 0.01 7.24 16.81
N ILE A 321 -0.92 6.62 16.10
CA ILE A 321 -0.63 5.58 15.12
C ILE A 321 -1.15 6.00 13.74
N GLY A 322 -0.52 5.54 12.69
CA GLY A 322 -1.02 5.80 11.34
C GLY A 322 -0.06 5.37 10.25
N HIS A 323 -0.26 5.92 9.07
CA HIS A 323 0.62 5.69 7.93
C HIS A 323 0.47 6.78 6.87
N THR A 324 1.47 6.92 6.01
CA THR A 324 1.42 7.78 4.83
C THR A 324 1.38 6.95 3.55
N GLY A 325 0.82 7.50 2.47
CA GLY A 325 0.80 6.90 1.14
C GLY A 325 1.61 7.70 0.11
N PHE A 326 2.20 7.00 -0.85
CA PHE A 326 3.00 7.61 -1.92
C PHE A 326 2.20 8.58 -2.78
N THR A 327 0.93 8.29 -3.02
CA THR A 327 -0.02 9.14 -3.75
C THR A 327 -0.35 10.46 -3.05
N GLY A 328 0.17 10.67 -1.84
CA GLY A 328 -0.01 11.88 -1.04
C GLY A 328 -1.02 11.73 0.08
N THR A 329 -1.53 10.53 0.29
CA THR A 329 -2.49 10.19 1.34
C THR A 329 -1.81 10.06 2.71
N CYS A 330 -2.56 10.25 3.79
CA CYS A 330 -2.20 9.83 5.13
C CYS A 330 -3.45 9.65 6.00
N ALA A 331 -3.32 8.83 7.04
CA ALA A 331 -4.28 8.72 8.12
C ALA A 331 -3.55 8.53 9.44
N TRP A 332 -4.03 9.21 10.47
CA TRP A 332 -3.48 9.21 11.81
C TRP A 332 -4.62 9.14 12.82
N ALA A 333 -4.47 8.31 13.83
CA ALA A 333 -5.38 8.25 14.96
C ALA A 333 -4.64 8.49 16.27
N ASP A 334 -5.23 9.29 17.10
CA ASP A 334 -4.78 9.67 18.43
C ASP A 334 -5.73 9.08 19.48
N PRO A 335 -5.37 7.95 20.10
CA PRO A 335 -6.24 7.34 21.11
C PRO A 335 -6.39 8.19 22.36
N LYS A 336 -5.42 9.06 22.69
CA LYS A 336 -5.45 9.93 23.85
C LYS A 336 -6.48 11.03 23.72
N ASN A 337 -6.58 11.66 22.55
CA ASN A 337 -7.48 12.79 22.30
C ASN A 337 -8.74 12.37 21.50
N HIS A 338 -8.95 11.06 21.24
CA HIS A 338 -10.03 10.54 20.40
C HIS A 338 -10.13 11.23 19.03
N LEU A 339 -8.99 11.51 18.42
CA LEU A 339 -8.91 12.23 17.15
C LEU A 339 -8.50 11.30 16.02
N VAL A 340 -9.26 11.31 14.92
CA VAL A 340 -8.88 10.68 13.66
C VAL A 340 -8.69 11.74 12.58
N PHE A 341 -7.52 11.79 11.98
CA PHE A 341 -7.17 12.68 10.88
C PHE A 341 -6.91 11.87 9.61
N VAL A 342 -7.63 12.17 8.53
CA VAL A 342 -7.43 11.57 7.21
C VAL A 342 -7.26 12.67 6.17
N PHE A 343 -6.21 12.55 5.37
CA PHE A 343 -5.96 13.43 4.24
C PHE A 343 -5.69 12.60 3.00
N LEU A 344 -6.50 12.79 1.95
CA LEU A 344 -6.35 12.12 0.67
C LEU A 344 -5.99 13.13 -0.42
N SER A 345 -5.11 12.73 -1.32
CA SER A 345 -4.74 13.52 -2.50
C SER A 345 -4.19 12.61 -3.61
N ASN A 346 -4.17 13.14 -4.83
CA ASN A 346 -3.47 12.55 -5.96
C ASN A 346 -2.23 13.38 -6.35
N ARG A 347 -1.38 13.70 -5.36
CA ARG A 347 -0.21 14.59 -5.55
C ARG A 347 0.73 14.15 -6.68
N ILE A 348 0.70 12.89 -7.06
CA ILE A 348 1.55 12.36 -8.13
C ILE A 348 0.97 12.55 -9.53
N TYR A 349 -0.22 13.16 -9.64
CA TYR A 349 -0.78 13.61 -10.92
C TYR A 349 -0.19 14.97 -11.31
N PRO A 350 0.21 15.21 -12.57
CA PRO A 350 0.21 14.30 -13.71
C PRO A 350 1.36 13.26 -13.71
N ARG A 351 2.49 13.54 -13.03
CA ARG A 351 3.65 12.65 -12.90
C ARG A 351 4.24 12.72 -11.48
N PRO A 352 4.79 11.59 -10.94
CA PRO A 352 5.23 11.50 -9.54
C PRO A 352 6.29 12.53 -9.11
N PHE A 353 7.10 13.03 -10.05
CA PHE A 353 8.21 13.92 -9.76
C PHE A 353 7.94 15.40 -10.09
N ASP A 354 6.82 15.75 -10.74
CA ASP A 354 6.50 17.13 -11.12
C ASP A 354 6.13 18.00 -9.92
N HIS A 355 5.35 17.48 -8.99
CA HIS A 355 4.77 18.23 -7.90
C HIS A 355 5.29 17.77 -6.54
N LYS A 356 6.39 18.41 -6.07
CA LYS A 356 6.99 18.14 -4.75
C LYS A 356 6.44 19.04 -3.64
N GLN A 357 5.49 19.93 -3.95
CA GLN A 357 5.00 20.95 -3.01
C GLN A 357 4.40 20.36 -1.74
N LEU A 358 3.59 19.32 -1.86
CA LEU A 358 2.97 18.66 -0.71
C LEU A 358 4.03 18.21 0.31
N MET A 359 5.15 17.65 -0.17
CA MET A 359 6.26 17.20 0.69
C MET A 359 7.12 18.38 1.15
N ARG A 360 7.50 19.29 0.24
CA ARG A 360 8.38 20.42 0.54
C ARG A 360 7.78 21.39 1.57
N LEU A 361 6.47 21.62 1.48
CA LEU A 361 5.73 22.48 2.40
C LEU A 361 5.19 21.74 3.64
N ASN A 362 5.48 20.45 3.76
CA ASN A 362 5.05 19.61 4.85
C ASN A 362 3.54 19.69 5.14
N ILE A 363 2.72 19.70 4.07
CA ILE A 363 1.28 20.02 4.14
C ILE A 363 0.53 19.08 5.09
N ARG A 364 0.77 17.77 5.03
CA ARG A 364 0.03 16.78 5.83
C ARG A 364 0.21 16.99 7.34
N PRO A 365 1.44 17.05 7.88
CA PRO A 365 1.66 17.37 9.30
C PRO A 365 1.10 18.76 9.69
N ARG A 366 1.26 19.77 8.83
CA ARG A 366 0.73 21.13 9.12
C ARG A 366 -0.79 21.17 9.19
N MET A 367 -1.49 20.42 8.35
CA MET A 367 -2.96 20.33 8.43
C MET A 367 -3.40 19.58 9.69
N GLN A 368 -2.71 18.51 10.06
CA GLN A 368 -2.95 17.82 11.33
C GLN A 368 -2.69 18.75 12.53
N GLN A 369 -1.63 19.56 12.47
CA GLN A 369 -1.26 20.57 13.46
C GLN A 369 -2.40 21.55 13.74
N VAL A 370 -3.07 22.07 12.70
CA VAL A 370 -4.20 22.99 12.84
C VAL A 370 -5.35 22.34 13.64
N MET A 371 -5.55 21.04 13.49
CA MET A 371 -6.58 20.32 14.28
C MET A 371 -6.21 20.26 15.75
N TYR A 372 -4.94 19.95 16.10
CA TYR A 372 -4.50 19.98 17.50
C TYR A 372 -4.65 21.38 18.10
N GLN A 373 -4.24 22.42 17.39
CA GLN A 373 -4.37 23.80 17.83
C GLN A 373 -5.84 24.23 18.06
N ALA A 374 -6.76 23.65 17.30
CA ALA A 374 -8.20 23.91 17.51
C ALA A 374 -8.76 23.17 18.72
N LEU A 375 -8.22 22.00 19.07
CA LEU A 375 -8.63 21.24 20.27
C LEU A 375 -8.09 21.81 21.56
N MET A 376 -6.95 22.52 21.52
CA MET A 376 -6.31 23.11 22.71
C MET A 376 -6.85 24.51 23.07
N LYS A 377 -7.78 25.03 22.27
CA LYS A 377 -8.51 26.28 22.56
C LYS A 377 -9.82 25.99 23.28
#